data_bd292954330f4fa7ada54077f7f13a6e
#
_entry.id   bd292954330f4fa7ada54077f7f13a6e
#
_cell.length_a   1.000
_cell.length_b   1.000
_cell.length_c   1.000
_cell.angle_alpha   90.00
_cell.angle_beta   90.00
_cell.angle_gamma   90.00
#
_symmetry.space_group_name_H-M   'P 1'
#
loop_
_entity.id
_entity.type
_entity.pdbx_description
1 polymer ?
#
loop_
_entity_poly.entity_id
_entity_poly.type
_entity_poly.pdbx_seq_one_letter_code
_entity_poly.pdbx_strand_id
1 'polypeptide(L)'
;MVLAAAAMMVASCQDKLDEVPDNRTEIDTPKKVASLLTSGYPDNTPAVICELTGDNYVDNNVVVPATHRDAYQDFHEEAYKWLDINNYSLGAQDTPYSVWQSYYGGVSVCNHAIAAMKEMCPGIETMTSSEIAVNYPEVSASWGEAMVLRAYLHFMLVNIFAEAYKNDQLSMNDKGVPYVTEPETVVYVDYGQSEFLHNVKETYDLIERDLVAGLPLIDDNNYSVPAYHFNRNAANAFAARFYLFKRDYAKCVHYADEALGTNPSAMLRKWSSMNKNTINSCLLDYNDETAPCNFMIQSTYSVQDRMLSACRYAINSGTTFTKDGTSYTVPSTYDIIYRGGGPNWSGQLSCYDNCIYVWGAGQQYGVWLFTVYEYFEYTDKIAGIGYVHMLYHPFTAEETLLCRAEAKLYMGDRDGAIQDLGFWTNGKLVTNELNLTNITRKYSRASNNIYCSPLHPSEMGFEKVLTGDDLAVLDCVLHFRRIETMFEGMRWFDIKRYGIEVVHYYRGANEDEIHIDTMPWNDPRRVLQLPKNVIDAGYPANRGTSGAVVGGSSSSVVHALSKADEVTPIRLSNN
;
A
#
# COMPACT_ATOMS: atom_id res chain seq x y z
N MET A 1 60.86 3.98 46.43
CA MET A 1 60.33 2.84 45.63
C MET A 1 58.79 2.78 45.59
N VAL A 2 58.06 3.52 46.40
CA VAL A 2 56.58 3.53 46.44
C VAL A 2 55.99 4.56 45.47
N LEU A 3 56.73 5.62 45.10
CA LEU A 3 56.22 6.64 44.13
C LEU A 3 56.33 6.24 42.64
N ALA A 4 57.17 5.28 42.32
CA ALA A 4 57.31 4.79 40.95
C ALA A 4 56.20 3.75 40.55
N ALA A 5 55.60 3.08 41.56
CA ALA A 5 54.49 2.11 41.31
C ALA A 5 53.14 2.82 41.15
N ALA A 6 52.97 4.03 41.68
CA ALA A 6 51.71 4.79 41.49
C ALA A 6 51.63 5.48 40.13
N ALA A 7 52.78 5.80 39.49
CA ALA A 7 52.78 6.41 38.14
C ALA A 7 52.53 5.41 37.02
N MET A 8 52.74 4.10 37.22
CA MET A 8 52.44 3.06 36.24
C MET A 8 50.97 2.57 36.28
N MET A 9 50.21 2.90 37.34
CA MET A 9 48.78 2.53 37.39
C MET A 9 47.87 3.61 36.78
N VAL A 10 48.37 4.80 36.49
CA VAL A 10 47.59 5.87 35.86
C VAL A 10 47.70 5.83 34.33
N ALA A 11 48.79 5.24 33.78
CA ALA A 11 48.97 5.12 32.33
C ALA A 11 48.21 3.93 31.72
N SER A 12 47.71 2.96 32.52
CA SER A 12 46.96 1.77 32.05
C SER A 12 45.44 1.95 32.00
N CYS A 13 44.93 3.08 32.50
CA CYS A 13 43.47 3.34 32.45
C CYS A 13 43.04 4.26 31.31
N GLN A 14 43.98 4.89 30.59
CA GLN A 14 43.62 5.78 29.49
C GLN A 14 43.31 5.02 28.20
N ASP A 15 44.01 3.93 27.91
CA ASP A 15 43.75 3.09 26.71
C ASP A 15 42.46 2.27 26.79
N LYS A 16 41.83 2.09 27.97
CA LYS A 16 40.55 1.44 28.15
C LYS A 16 39.35 2.38 28.23
N LEU A 17 39.59 3.67 28.32
CA LEU A 17 38.54 4.69 28.31
C LEU A 17 38.29 5.25 26.91
N ASP A 18 39.17 4.96 25.94
CA ASP A 18 39.01 5.27 24.53
C ASP A 18 38.37 4.13 23.72
N GLU A 19 38.19 2.93 24.29
CA GLU A 19 37.27 1.95 23.75
C GLU A 19 35.87 2.43 24.07
N VAL A 20 35.18 2.96 23.05
CA VAL A 20 33.75 3.29 23.07
C VAL A 20 33.01 2.05 23.55
N PRO A 21 32.30 2.04 24.69
CA PRO A 21 31.60 0.86 25.18
C PRO A 21 30.28 0.67 24.42
N ASP A 22 30.32 0.77 23.10
CA ASP A 22 29.18 0.65 22.25
C ASP A 22 29.40 -0.54 21.30
N ASN A 23 28.66 -1.62 21.49
CA ASN A 23 28.63 -2.78 20.61
C ASN A 23 27.96 -2.45 19.26
N ARG A 24 27.87 -1.18 18.86
CA ARG A 24 27.41 -0.79 17.54
C ARG A 24 28.47 -1.19 16.53
N THR A 25 28.11 -2.08 15.64
CA THR A 25 28.97 -2.47 14.53
C THR A 25 29.17 -1.24 13.65
N GLU A 26 30.40 -0.71 13.55
CA GLU A 26 30.73 0.33 12.58
C GLU A 26 30.43 -0.18 11.16
N ILE A 27 29.76 0.65 10.36
CA ILE A 27 29.40 0.32 8.98
C ILE A 27 30.53 0.82 8.07
N ASP A 28 31.65 0.11 8.07
CA ASP A 28 32.93 0.51 7.49
C ASP A 28 33.32 -0.26 6.23
N THR A 29 32.43 -1.13 5.75
CA THR A 29 32.68 -1.94 4.53
C THR A 29 31.46 -2.04 3.65
N PRO A 30 31.61 -2.18 2.30
CA PRO A 30 30.50 -2.36 1.38
C PRO A 30 29.58 -3.53 1.77
N LYS A 31 30.15 -4.62 2.28
CA LYS A 31 29.37 -5.79 2.73
C LYS A 31 28.48 -5.46 3.94
N LYS A 32 28.96 -4.65 4.90
CA LYS A 32 28.15 -4.24 6.06
C LYS A 32 27.05 -3.28 5.63
N VAL A 33 27.28 -2.41 4.64
CA VAL A 33 26.24 -1.55 4.04
C VAL A 33 25.17 -2.41 3.40
N ALA A 34 25.51 -3.37 2.56
CA ALA A 34 24.54 -4.27 1.93
C ALA A 34 23.74 -5.07 2.99
N SER A 35 24.40 -5.54 4.06
CA SER A 35 23.72 -6.21 5.18
C SER A 35 22.78 -5.29 5.95
N LEU A 36 23.15 -4.00 6.14
CA LEU A 36 22.27 -3.03 6.78
C LEU A 36 21.00 -2.79 5.95
N LEU A 37 21.13 -2.64 4.63
CA LEU A 37 20.00 -2.37 3.75
C LEU A 37 18.95 -3.47 3.76
N THR A 38 19.28 -4.72 4.08
CA THR A 38 18.28 -5.79 4.24
C THR A 38 17.26 -5.49 5.34
N SER A 39 17.63 -4.70 6.35
CA SER A 39 16.72 -4.28 7.43
C SER A 39 15.95 -2.99 7.11
N GLY A 40 16.17 -2.38 5.95
CA GLY A 40 15.49 -1.16 5.52
C GLY A 40 14.11 -1.39 4.90
N TYR A 41 13.77 -2.62 4.58
CA TYR A 41 12.45 -2.95 4.03
C TYR A 41 11.40 -2.97 5.15
N PRO A 42 10.21 -2.37 4.92
CA PRO A 42 9.20 -2.26 5.96
C PRO A 42 8.64 -3.64 6.34
N ASP A 43 8.54 -3.88 7.63
CA ASP A 43 7.97 -5.09 8.22
C ASP A 43 6.47 -4.93 8.58
N ASN A 44 5.86 -3.81 8.26
CA ASN A 44 4.43 -3.54 8.36
C ASN A 44 3.88 -3.00 7.04
N THR A 45 2.64 -3.36 6.72
CA THR A 45 1.94 -2.90 5.51
C THR A 45 0.70 -2.08 5.87
N PRO A 46 0.31 -1.07 5.06
CA PRO A 46 -0.92 -0.33 5.26
C PRO A 46 -2.19 -1.09 4.82
N ALA A 47 -2.07 -2.34 4.38
CA ALA A 47 -3.15 -3.08 3.72
C ALA A 47 -4.45 -3.06 4.55
N VAL A 48 -4.39 -3.44 5.83
CA VAL A 48 -5.59 -3.50 6.70
C VAL A 48 -6.27 -2.14 6.83
N ILE A 49 -5.51 -1.08 7.11
CA ILE A 49 -6.09 0.27 7.28
C ILE A 49 -6.69 0.76 5.97
N CYS A 50 -5.98 0.57 4.86
CA CYS A 50 -6.42 1.02 3.54
C CYS A 50 -7.63 0.22 3.02
N GLU A 51 -7.73 -1.08 3.33
CA GLU A 51 -8.90 -1.88 2.99
C GLU A 51 -10.12 -1.48 3.84
N LEU A 52 -9.93 -1.22 5.14
CA LEU A 52 -11.00 -0.78 6.03
C LEU A 52 -11.55 0.62 5.68
N THR A 53 -10.68 1.52 5.22
CA THR A 53 -11.10 2.87 4.80
C THR A 53 -11.64 2.93 3.38
N GLY A 54 -11.37 1.90 2.58
CA GLY A 54 -11.80 1.77 1.18
C GLY A 54 -13.21 1.21 1.00
N ASP A 55 -13.53 0.83 -0.23
CA ASP A 55 -14.83 0.31 -0.63
C ASP A 55 -14.86 -1.21 -0.88
N ASN A 56 -13.82 -1.93 -0.42
CA ASN A 56 -13.74 -3.38 -0.55
C ASN A 56 -14.41 -4.13 0.61
N TYR A 57 -14.27 -3.63 1.82
CA TYR A 57 -14.84 -4.28 3.01
C TYR A 57 -16.20 -3.72 3.36
N VAL A 58 -17.03 -4.59 3.92
CA VAL A 58 -18.35 -4.30 4.46
C VAL A 58 -18.37 -4.69 5.93
N ASP A 59 -18.96 -3.86 6.81
CA ASP A 59 -19.24 -4.26 8.18
C ASP A 59 -20.47 -5.19 8.21
N ASN A 60 -20.23 -6.46 8.45
CA ASN A 60 -21.27 -7.49 8.58
C ASN A 60 -22.00 -7.42 9.93
N ASN A 61 -21.54 -6.59 10.85
CA ASN A 61 -22.05 -6.49 12.22
C ASN A 61 -22.11 -7.84 12.98
N VAL A 62 -21.17 -8.71 12.69
CA VAL A 62 -21.06 -10.00 13.34
C VAL A 62 -20.40 -9.82 14.69
N VAL A 63 -20.89 -10.55 15.70
CA VAL A 63 -20.16 -10.67 16.97
C VAL A 63 -18.88 -11.45 16.72
N VAL A 64 -17.74 -10.82 16.97
CA VAL A 64 -16.44 -11.46 16.80
C VAL A 64 -16.31 -12.63 17.80
N PRO A 65 -16.04 -13.86 17.33
CA PRO A 65 -15.86 -15.01 18.22
C PRO A 65 -14.73 -14.77 19.23
N ALA A 66 -14.85 -15.34 20.42
CA ALA A 66 -13.83 -15.21 21.47
C ALA A 66 -12.43 -15.68 21.02
N THR A 67 -12.38 -16.65 20.10
CA THR A 67 -11.16 -17.19 19.50
C THR A 67 -10.44 -16.24 18.54
N HIS A 68 -11.10 -15.17 18.11
CA HIS A 68 -10.57 -14.18 17.17
C HIS A 68 -10.48 -12.77 17.78
N ARG A 69 -10.72 -12.62 19.08
CA ARG A 69 -10.69 -11.31 19.75
C ARG A 69 -9.32 -10.64 19.71
N ASP A 70 -8.25 -11.44 19.70
CA ASP A 70 -6.89 -10.90 19.63
C ASP A 70 -6.57 -10.26 18.27
N ALA A 71 -7.26 -10.67 17.21
CA ALA A 71 -7.12 -10.13 15.88
C ALA A 71 -8.04 -8.91 15.63
N TYR A 72 -9.15 -8.82 16.35
CA TYR A 72 -10.09 -7.71 16.24
C TYR A 72 -9.78 -6.67 17.32
N GLN A 73 -9.46 -5.45 16.87
CA GLN A 73 -9.14 -4.33 17.75
C GLN A 73 -10.09 -3.16 17.46
N ASP A 74 -10.28 -2.28 18.44
CA ASP A 74 -11.19 -1.14 18.33
C ASP A 74 -10.81 -0.18 17.19
N PHE A 75 -9.52 -0.09 16.85
CA PHE A 75 -9.08 0.75 15.75
C PHE A 75 -9.61 0.30 14.37
N HIS A 76 -9.98 -0.97 14.19
CA HIS A 76 -10.61 -1.43 12.95
C HIS A 76 -11.98 -0.74 12.74
N GLU A 77 -12.73 -0.56 13.82
CA GLU A 77 -13.99 0.16 13.77
C GLU A 77 -13.78 1.65 13.51
N GLU A 78 -12.77 2.26 14.14
CA GLU A 78 -12.38 3.65 13.89
C GLU A 78 -11.99 3.87 12.43
N ALA A 79 -11.16 2.98 11.85
CA ALA A 79 -10.77 3.03 10.46
C ALA A 79 -11.97 2.91 9.51
N TYR A 80 -12.85 1.93 9.74
CA TYR A 80 -14.04 1.72 8.93
C TYR A 80 -15.03 2.89 9.01
N LYS A 81 -15.13 3.56 10.15
CA LYS A 81 -15.99 4.75 10.37
C LYS A 81 -15.29 6.07 10.01
N TRP A 82 -14.10 6.04 9.43
CA TRP A 82 -13.26 7.19 9.10
C TRP A 82 -13.01 8.14 10.26
N LEU A 83 -12.96 7.62 11.48
CA LEU A 83 -12.61 8.36 12.69
C LEU A 83 -11.08 8.53 12.77
N ASP A 84 -10.63 9.37 13.72
CA ASP A 84 -9.21 9.38 14.07
C ASP A 84 -8.85 8.08 14.78
N ILE A 85 -7.90 7.35 14.23
CA ILE A 85 -7.53 6.01 14.71
C ILE A 85 -6.58 6.17 15.91
N ASN A 86 -7.07 5.91 17.12
CA ASN A 86 -6.36 6.14 18.37
C ASN A 86 -6.39 4.95 19.35
N ASN A 87 -7.36 4.03 19.20
CA ASN A 87 -7.58 2.93 20.14
C ASN A 87 -6.76 1.69 19.77
N TYR A 88 -5.45 1.79 19.93
CA TYR A 88 -4.51 0.67 19.74
C TYR A 88 -3.35 0.76 20.72
N SER A 89 -2.71 -0.39 21.02
CA SER A 89 -1.45 -0.42 21.76
C SER A 89 -0.27 -0.14 20.83
N LEU A 90 0.82 0.43 21.37
CA LEU A 90 2.02 0.73 20.57
C LEU A 90 2.69 -0.51 19.95
N GLY A 91 2.42 -1.71 20.49
CA GLY A 91 2.91 -2.97 19.94
C GLY A 91 1.92 -3.67 19.00
N ALA A 92 0.76 -3.05 18.71
CA ALA A 92 -0.23 -3.66 17.83
C ALA A 92 0.21 -3.59 16.36
N GLN A 93 -0.05 -4.66 15.63
CA GLN A 93 0.19 -4.80 14.20
C GLN A 93 -0.90 -4.06 13.40
N ASP A 94 -0.62 -3.74 12.14
CA ASP A 94 -1.56 -3.15 11.18
C ASP A 94 -2.13 -1.77 11.57
N THR A 95 -1.51 -1.08 12.53
CA THR A 95 -1.94 0.24 12.99
C THR A 95 -1.30 1.38 12.20
N PRO A 96 -1.87 2.59 12.18
CA PRO A 96 -1.19 3.75 11.58
C PRO A 96 0.19 4.01 12.18
N TYR A 97 0.36 3.74 13.49
CA TYR A 97 1.64 3.90 14.17
C TYR A 97 2.67 2.87 13.72
N SER A 98 2.30 1.57 13.67
CA SER A 98 3.23 0.53 13.22
C SER A 98 3.68 0.74 11.78
N VAL A 99 2.76 1.15 10.90
CA VAL A 99 3.07 1.51 9.51
C VAL A 99 4.02 2.72 9.46
N TRP A 100 3.70 3.82 10.14
CA TRP A 100 4.54 5.01 10.18
C TRP A 100 5.95 4.68 10.66
N GLN A 101 6.05 3.96 11.77
CA GLN A 101 7.33 3.61 12.38
C GLN A 101 8.16 2.67 11.50
N SER A 102 7.53 1.67 10.87
CA SER A 102 8.21 0.74 9.99
C SER A 102 8.80 1.45 8.75
N TYR A 103 8.03 2.34 8.12
CA TYR A 103 8.50 3.06 6.93
C TYR A 103 9.57 4.09 7.26
N TYR A 104 9.44 4.89 8.33
CA TYR A 104 10.52 5.81 8.74
C TYR A 104 11.73 5.09 9.35
N GLY A 105 11.53 3.92 9.95
CA GLY A 105 12.63 3.04 10.34
C GLY A 105 13.48 2.62 9.14
N GLY A 106 12.82 2.24 8.05
CA GLY A 106 13.50 1.96 6.77
C GLY A 106 14.21 3.18 6.19
N VAL A 107 13.60 4.38 6.25
CA VAL A 107 14.25 5.64 5.86
C VAL A 107 15.51 5.87 6.67
N SER A 108 15.47 5.66 7.99
CA SER A 108 16.64 5.77 8.85
C SER A 108 17.77 4.81 8.44
N VAL A 109 17.43 3.56 8.14
CA VAL A 109 18.40 2.56 7.62
C VAL A 109 19.05 3.06 6.32
N CYS A 110 18.26 3.55 5.36
CA CYS A 110 18.78 4.10 4.11
C CYS A 110 19.73 5.27 4.35
N ASN A 111 19.36 6.19 5.26
CA ASN A 111 20.19 7.37 5.59
C ASN A 111 21.51 6.97 6.25
N HIS A 112 21.50 6.00 7.16
CA HIS A 112 22.74 5.46 7.76
C HIS A 112 23.61 4.76 6.71
N ALA A 113 23.03 4.00 5.80
CA ALA A 113 23.76 3.36 4.69
C ALA A 113 24.41 4.41 3.77
N ILE A 114 23.66 5.45 3.40
CA ILE A 114 24.14 6.56 2.56
C ILE A 114 25.26 7.34 3.29
N ALA A 115 25.11 7.64 4.58
CA ALA A 115 26.12 8.32 5.37
C ALA A 115 27.43 7.51 5.45
N ALA A 116 27.33 6.21 5.71
CA ALA A 116 28.50 5.32 5.73
C ALA A 116 29.21 5.26 4.37
N MET A 117 28.45 5.24 3.27
CA MET A 117 29.04 5.28 1.92
C MET A 117 29.68 6.63 1.59
N LYS A 118 29.14 7.76 2.08
CA LYS A 118 29.78 9.09 1.95
C LYS A 118 31.14 9.12 2.67
N GLU A 119 31.26 8.48 3.83
CA GLU A 119 32.53 8.39 4.58
C GLU A 119 33.56 7.51 3.86
N MET A 120 33.12 6.36 3.31
CA MET A 120 34.01 5.45 2.56
C MET A 120 34.40 6.00 1.18
N CYS A 121 33.55 6.81 0.56
CA CYS A 121 33.65 7.24 -0.83
C CYS A 121 33.48 8.79 -0.92
N PRO A 122 34.50 9.56 -0.55
CA PRO A 122 34.41 11.03 -0.50
C PRO A 122 33.92 11.66 -1.81
N GLY A 123 32.87 12.47 -1.74
CA GLY A 123 32.29 13.19 -2.88
C GLY A 123 31.27 12.38 -3.70
N ILE A 124 30.92 11.16 -3.30
CA ILE A 124 29.95 10.29 -4.00
C ILE A 124 28.59 10.99 -4.17
N GLU A 125 28.17 11.81 -3.22
CA GLU A 125 26.89 12.54 -3.24
C GLU A 125 26.80 13.63 -4.33
N THR A 126 27.93 14.03 -4.89
CA THR A 126 28.00 15.04 -5.96
C THR A 126 28.17 14.42 -7.35
N MET A 127 28.34 13.11 -7.41
CA MET A 127 28.55 12.37 -8.65
C MET A 127 27.24 11.98 -9.33
N THR A 128 27.27 11.90 -10.64
CA THR A 128 26.22 11.23 -11.41
C THR A 128 26.27 9.73 -11.21
N SER A 129 25.16 9.04 -11.46
CA SER A 129 25.11 7.56 -11.36
C SER A 129 26.20 6.88 -12.20
N SER A 130 26.48 7.41 -13.40
CA SER A 130 27.56 6.86 -14.25
C SER A 130 28.95 7.06 -13.64
N GLU A 131 29.22 8.20 -13.01
CA GLU A 131 30.49 8.44 -12.31
C GLU A 131 30.62 7.56 -11.08
N ILE A 132 29.54 7.34 -10.30
CA ILE A 132 29.53 6.41 -9.15
C ILE A 132 29.87 4.99 -9.61
N ALA A 133 29.22 4.50 -10.66
CA ALA A 133 29.46 3.14 -11.19
C ALA A 133 30.91 2.92 -11.62
N VAL A 134 31.59 3.97 -12.10
CA VAL A 134 33.00 3.89 -12.53
C VAL A 134 33.98 4.08 -11.38
N ASN A 135 33.74 5.05 -10.49
CA ASN A 135 34.69 5.43 -9.45
C ASN A 135 34.57 4.58 -8.17
N TYR A 136 33.36 4.10 -7.87
CA TYR A 136 33.02 3.33 -6.64
C TYR A 136 32.17 2.10 -6.95
N PRO A 137 32.61 1.19 -7.83
CA PRO A 137 31.83 0.04 -8.27
C PRO A 137 31.40 -0.88 -7.13
N GLU A 138 32.19 -0.95 -6.04
CA GLU A 138 31.93 -1.81 -4.88
C GLU A 138 30.76 -1.38 -3.99
N VAL A 139 30.32 -0.11 -4.08
CA VAL A 139 29.19 0.44 -3.34
C VAL A 139 28.05 0.91 -4.25
N SER A 140 28.26 0.95 -5.56
CA SER A 140 27.33 1.55 -6.51
C SER A 140 25.94 0.92 -6.45
N ALA A 141 25.85 -0.41 -6.39
CA ALA A 141 24.57 -1.12 -6.28
C ALA A 141 23.88 -0.83 -4.94
N SER A 142 24.60 -0.81 -3.83
CA SER A 142 24.05 -0.45 -2.51
C SER A 142 23.61 1.02 -2.43
N TRP A 143 24.34 1.92 -3.11
CA TRP A 143 23.89 3.32 -3.24
C TRP A 143 22.59 3.41 -4.01
N GLY A 144 22.47 2.69 -5.13
CA GLY A 144 21.26 2.60 -5.92
C GLY A 144 20.08 2.08 -5.11
N GLU A 145 20.28 0.96 -4.41
CA GLU A 145 19.25 0.36 -3.56
C GLU A 145 18.80 1.31 -2.45
N ALA A 146 19.72 1.95 -1.72
CA ALA A 146 19.41 2.88 -0.65
C ALA A 146 18.57 4.08 -1.14
N MET A 147 18.90 4.63 -2.31
CA MET A 147 18.18 5.76 -2.91
C MET A 147 16.77 5.34 -3.38
N VAL A 148 16.64 4.20 -4.08
CA VAL A 148 15.35 3.70 -4.57
C VAL A 148 14.45 3.29 -3.41
N LEU A 149 14.99 2.61 -2.40
CA LEU A 149 14.25 2.20 -1.21
C LEU A 149 13.76 3.44 -0.43
N ARG A 150 14.60 4.44 -0.19
CA ARG A 150 14.20 5.69 0.48
C ARG A 150 13.09 6.43 -0.30
N ALA A 151 13.20 6.47 -1.62
CA ALA A 151 12.16 7.02 -2.48
C ALA A 151 10.82 6.26 -2.34
N TYR A 152 10.85 4.93 -2.33
CA TYR A 152 9.66 4.09 -2.15
C TYR A 152 9.01 4.30 -0.78
N LEU A 153 9.81 4.34 0.27
CA LEU A 153 9.30 4.51 1.64
C LEU A 153 8.55 5.85 1.78
N HIS A 154 9.12 6.95 1.28
CA HIS A 154 8.46 8.25 1.28
C HIS A 154 7.25 8.30 0.33
N PHE A 155 7.31 7.58 -0.80
CA PHE A 155 6.15 7.45 -1.70
C PHE A 155 4.96 6.78 -1.00
N MET A 156 5.21 5.71 -0.25
CA MET A 156 4.15 5.07 0.52
C MET A 156 3.62 5.99 1.61
N LEU A 157 4.50 6.62 2.40
CA LEU A 157 4.11 7.55 3.47
C LEU A 157 3.23 8.70 2.95
N VAL A 158 3.61 9.36 1.86
CA VAL A 158 2.82 10.48 1.32
C VAL A 158 1.47 10.01 0.77
N ASN A 159 1.42 8.84 0.12
CA ASN A 159 0.16 8.31 -0.41
C ASN A 159 -0.78 7.77 0.68
N ILE A 160 -0.26 7.37 1.84
CA ILE A 160 -1.06 6.94 2.99
C ILE A 160 -1.55 8.17 3.79
N PHE A 161 -0.64 9.06 4.19
CA PHE A 161 -0.87 10.11 5.19
C PHE A 161 -1.03 11.52 4.62
N ALA A 162 -1.07 11.69 3.31
CA ALA A 162 -1.34 12.98 2.65
C ALA A 162 -2.41 12.82 1.57
N GLU A 163 -2.79 13.91 0.91
CA GLU A 163 -3.63 13.87 -0.30
C GLU A 163 -2.91 13.13 -1.44
N ALA A 164 -3.70 12.59 -2.40
CA ALA A 164 -3.12 12.11 -3.64
C ALA A 164 -2.51 13.26 -4.44
N TYR A 165 -1.41 13.00 -5.16
CA TYR A 165 -0.89 13.97 -6.10
C TYR A 165 -1.95 14.30 -7.17
N LYS A 166 -2.23 15.57 -7.36
CA LYS A 166 -3.23 16.10 -8.31
C LYS A 166 -2.58 16.65 -9.59
N ASN A 167 -1.84 17.67 -9.46
CA ASN A 167 -0.88 18.27 -10.40
C ASN A 167 0.01 19.23 -9.60
N ASP A 168 1.02 19.81 -10.23
CA ASP A 168 1.97 20.69 -9.53
C ASP A 168 1.27 21.83 -8.79
N GLN A 169 0.32 22.51 -9.44
CA GLN A 169 -0.34 23.69 -8.88
C GLN A 169 -1.26 23.33 -7.68
N LEU A 170 -2.05 22.27 -7.78
CA LEU A 170 -2.95 21.86 -6.73
C LEU A 170 -2.20 21.21 -5.56
N SER A 171 -1.21 20.36 -5.86
CA SER A 171 -0.43 19.63 -4.86
C SER A 171 0.50 20.52 -4.03
N MET A 172 0.79 21.75 -4.45
CA MET A 172 1.47 22.75 -3.61
C MET A 172 0.61 23.21 -2.42
N ASN A 173 -0.71 23.03 -2.47
CA ASN A 173 -1.61 23.42 -1.40
C ASN A 173 -1.91 22.27 -0.43
N ASP A 174 -1.53 21.05 -0.77
CA ASP A 174 -1.78 19.86 0.03
C ASP A 174 -0.53 19.56 0.88
N LYS A 175 -0.72 19.35 2.18
CA LYS A 175 0.35 19.01 3.10
C LYS A 175 0.91 17.62 2.75
N GLY A 176 2.24 17.53 2.66
CA GLY A 176 2.98 16.28 2.46
C GLY A 176 3.41 15.63 3.77
N VAL A 177 4.53 14.92 3.70
CA VAL A 177 5.16 14.27 4.87
C VAL A 177 6.62 14.72 4.99
N PRO A 178 7.26 14.62 6.17
CA PRO A 178 8.69 14.91 6.32
C PRO A 178 9.51 14.06 5.34
N TYR A 179 10.40 14.70 4.57
CA TYR A 179 11.35 14.00 3.71
C TYR A 179 12.73 14.00 4.38
N VAL A 180 13.08 12.89 5.01
CA VAL A 180 14.28 12.78 5.84
C VAL A 180 15.43 12.19 5.03
N THR A 181 16.56 12.93 4.93
CA THR A 181 17.71 12.55 4.08
C THR A 181 19.00 12.30 4.86
N GLU A 182 19.02 12.62 6.15
CA GLU A 182 20.19 12.47 7.01
C GLU A 182 19.87 11.61 8.24
N PRO A 183 20.85 10.89 8.80
CA PRO A 183 20.66 10.16 10.05
C PRO A 183 20.32 11.10 11.21
N GLU A 184 19.40 10.68 12.07
CA GLU A 184 19.14 11.39 13.32
C GLU A 184 20.29 11.16 14.31
N THR A 185 20.96 12.23 14.68
CA THR A 185 22.12 12.19 15.62
C THR A 185 21.77 12.72 17.02
N VAL A 186 20.54 13.19 17.21
CA VAL A 186 20.03 13.76 18.45
C VAL A 186 18.82 12.98 18.94
N VAL A 187 18.59 12.97 20.25
CA VAL A 187 17.47 12.24 20.88
C VAL A 187 16.10 12.78 20.46
N TYR A 188 16.03 14.05 20.09
CA TYR A 188 14.80 14.71 19.67
C TYR A 188 15.07 15.61 18.46
N VAL A 189 14.33 15.38 17.39
CA VAL A 189 14.27 16.23 16.21
C VAL A 189 12.89 16.88 16.16
N ASP A 190 12.84 18.20 16.09
CA ASP A 190 11.58 18.93 15.93
C ASP A 190 11.16 18.95 14.44
N TYR A 191 10.41 17.95 14.04
CA TYR A 191 9.85 17.86 12.68
C TYR A 191 8.76 18.90 12.38
N GLY A 192 8.34 19.72 13.34
CA GLY A 192 7.48 20.89 13.14
C GLY A 192 8.19 22.09 12.53
N GLN A 193 9.53 22.05 12.39
CA GLN A 193 10.29 23.12 11.74
C GLN A 193 10.03 23.20 10.23
N SER A 194 10.12 24.40 9.67
CA SER A 194 9.77 24.67 8.27
C SER A 194 10.54 23.82 7.26
N GLU A 195 11.72 23.38 7.58
CA GLU A 195 12.58 22.54 6.72
C GLU A 195 12.02 21.12 6.52
N PHE A 196 11.16 20.65 7.43
CA PHE A 196 10.49 19.35 7.32
C PHE A 196 9.05 19.45 6.82
N LEU A 197 8.49 20.66 6.69
CA LEU A 197 7.11 20.89 6.29
C LEU A 197 7.00 20.99 4.76
N HIS A 198 7.10 19.84 4.11
CA HIS A 198 6.90 19.75 2.65
C HIS A 198 5.41 19.69 2.28
N ASN A 199 5.07 20.20 1.11
CA ASN A 199 3.79 19.90 0.46
C ASN A 199 3.90 18.62 -0.39
N VAL A 200 2.76 18.14 -0.90
CA VAL A 200 2.72 16.91 -1.71
C VAL A 200 3.60 17.02 -2.96
N LYS A 201 3.60 18.20 -3.65
CA LYS A 201 4.45 18.38 -4.82
C LYS A 201 5.94 18.27 -4.48
N GLU A 202 6.39 19.00 -3.45
CA GLU A 202 7.78 18.96 -3.01
C GLU A 202 8.21 17.55 -2.58
N THR A 203 7.33 16.83 -1.86
CA THR A 203 7.58 15.43 -1.49
C THR A 203 7.76 14.55 -2.74
N TYR A 204 6.90 14.72 -3.77
CA TYR A 204 7.02 13.97 -5.03
C TYR A 204 8.29 14.32 -5.81
N ASP A 205 8.72 15.58 -5.80
CA ASP A 205 9.97 15.99 -6.45
C ASP A 205 11.21 15.40 -5.77
N LEU A 206 11.19 15.31 -4.44
CA LEU A 206 12.26 14.69 -3.67
C LEU A 206 12.29 13.16 -3.87
N ILE A 207 11.12 12.51 -3.96
CA ILE A 207 11.00 11.10 -4.34
C ILE A 207 11.59 10.87 -5.74
N GLU A 208 11.22 11.69 -6.73
CA GLU A 208 11.73 11.58 -8.10
C GLU A 208 13.24 11.75 -8.15
N ARG A 209 13.79 12.71 -7.41
CA ARG A 209 15.23 12.94 -7.30
C ARG A 209 15.96 11.67 -6.86
N ASP A 210 15.53 11.05 -5.78
CA ASP A 210 16.17 9.86 -5.26
C ASP A 210 15.97 8.66 -6.18
N LEU A 211 14.78 8.49 -6.75
CA LEU A 211 14.48 7.43 -7.71
C LEU A 211 15.37 7.52 -8.97
N VAL A 212 15.47 8.69 -9.58
CA VAL A 212 16.26 8.92 -10.81
C VAL A 212 17.76 8.73 -10.53
N ALA A 213 18.24 9.12 -9.35
CA ALA A 213 19.63 8.92 -8.96
C ALA A 213 19.96 7.45 -8.67
N GLY A 214 19.06 6.70 -8.07
CA GLY A 214 19.33 5.33 -7.65
C GLY A 214 19.07 4.29 -8.74
N LEU A 215 18.01 4.43 -9.53
CA LEU A 215 17.53 3.42 -10.47
C LEU A 215 18.61 2.90 -11.47
N PRO A 216 19.46 3.74 -12.07
CA PRO A 216 20.49 3.28 -12.99
C PRO A 216 21.59 2.42 -12.35
N LEU A 217 21.69 2.44 -11.02
CA LEU A 217 22.72 1.72 -10.26
C LEU A 217 22.24 0.36 -9.72
N ILE A 218 20.96 0.04 -9.86
CA ILE A 218 20.42 -1.25 -9.41
C ILE A 218 21.08 -2.38 -10.18
N ASP A 219 21.66 -3.33 -9.43
CA ASP A 219 22.31 -4.51 -9.99
C ASP A 219 21.90 -5.77 -9.22
N ASP A 220 21.18 -6.66 -9.91
CA ASP A 220 20.65 -7.92 -9.34
C ASP A 220 21.76 -8.85 -8.85
N ASN A 221 22.98 -8.73 -9.38
CA ASN A 221 24.12 -9.52 -8.94
C ASN A 221 24.61 -9.16 -7.53
N ASN A 222 24.15 -8.04 -6.99
CA ASN A 222 24.45 -7.63 -5.59
C ASN A 222 23.68 -8.46 -4.56
N TYR A 223 22.66 -9.20 -4.96
CA TYR A 223 21.73 -9.89 -4.08
C TYR A 223 21.86 -11.41 -4.17
N SER A 224 21.77 -12.09 -3.04
CA SER A 224 21.67 -13.55 -3.00
C SER A 224 20.30 -14.06 -3.48
N VAL A 225 19.23 -13.32 -3.15
CA VAL A 225 17.86 -13.57 -3.61
C VAL A 225 17.28 -12.23 -4.08
N PRO A 226 17.35 -11.91 -5.38
CA PRO A 226 16.91 -10.62 -5.90
C PRO A 226 15.45 -10.25 -5.56
N ALA A 227 14.55 -11.24 -5.49
CA ALA A 227 13.14 -11.00 -5.18
C ALA A 227 12.88 -10.42 -3.76
N TYR A 228 13.85 -10.42 -2.86
CA TYR A 228 13.72 -9.81 -1.53
C TYR A 228 14.26 -8.38 -1.46
N HIS A 229 14.70 -7.83 -2.60
CA HIS A 229 15.33 -6.52 -2.73
C HIS A 229 14.71 -5.72 -3.87
N PHE A 230 15.06 -4.45 -3.96
CA PHE A 230 14.85 -3.66 -5.18
C PHE A 230 15.80 -4.18 -6.28
N ASN A 231 15.41 -5.30 -6.91
CA ASN A 231 16.00 -5.74 -8.15
C ASN A 231 15.54 -4.86 -9.32
N ARG A 232 16.09 -5.07 -10.52
CA ARG A 232 15.78 -4.24 -11.70
C ARG A 232 14.28 -4.21 -12.02
N ASN A 233 13.60 -5.36 -11.97
CA ASN A 233 12.17 -5.41 -12.27
C ASN A 233 11.34 -4.68 -11.21
N ALA A 234 11.63 -4.88 -9.91
CA ALA A 234 10.96 -4.19 -8.81
C ALA A 234 11.18 -2.68 -8.85
N ALA A 235 12.41 -2.23 -9.13
CA ALA A 235 12.74 -0.81 -9.21
C ALA A 235 12.06 -0.13 -10.40
N ASN A 236 12.01 -0.77 -11.56
CA ASN A 236 11.29 -0.29 -12.73
C ASN A 236 9.76 -0.33 -12.51
N ALA A 237 9.22 -1.35 -11.86
CA ALA A 237 7.81 -1.42 -11.49
C ALA A 237 7.42 -0.30 -10.51
N PHE A 238 8.27 0.00 -9.52
CA PHE A 238 8.08 1.15 -8.66
C PHE A 238 8.12 2.47 -9.45
N ALA A 239 9.08 2.65 -10.35
CA ALA A 239 9.14 3.84 -11.21
C ALA A 239 7.88 3.97 -12.06
N ALA A 240 7.38 2.88 -12.64
CA ALA A 240 6.13 2.87 -13.42
C ALA A 240 4.94 3.33 -12.56
N ARG A 241 4.77 2.79 -11.35
CA ARG A 241 3.72 3.19 -10.40
C ARG A 241 3.87 4.65 -9.97
N PHE A 242 5.08 5.10 -9.64
CA PHE A 242 5.37 6.47 -9.26
C PHE A 242 4.97 7.45 -10.37
N TYR A 243 5.39 7.19 -11.61
CA TYR A 243 5.07 8.07 -12.74
C TYR A 243 3.60 7.98 -13.15
N LEU A 244 2.93 6.84 -12.96
CA LEU A 244 1.48 6.77 -13.10
C LEU A 244 0.79 7.72 -12.11
N PHE A 245 1.20 7.74 -10.84
CA PHE A 245 0.62 8.59 -9.80
C PHE A 245 0.98 10.07 -10.02
N LYS A 246 2.20 10.36 -10.46
CA LYS A 246 2.65 11.71 -10.87
C LYS A 246 2.04 12.14 -12.21
N ARG A 247 1.39 11.21 -12.95
CA ARG A 247 0.76 11.43 -14.27
C ARG A 247 1.73 11.75 -15.41
N ASP A 248 2.98 11.37 -15.27
CA ASP A 248 3.93 11.30 -16.39
C ASP A 248 3.76 9.94 -17.09
N TYR A 249 2.71 9.85 -17.90
CA TYR A 249 2.31 8.60 -18.53
C TYR A 249 3.37 8.03 -19.47
N ALA A 250 4.14 8.89 -20.13
CA ALA A 250 5.21 8.45 -21.02
C ALA A 250 6.33 7.73 -20.25
N LYS A 251 6.75 8.27 -19.10
CA LYS A 251 7.71 7.60 -18.23
C LYS A 251 7.11 6.34 -17.59
N CYS A 252 5.82 6.36 -17.21
CA CYS A 252 5.15 5.17 -16.72
C CYS A 252 5.23 4.01 -17.72
N VAL A 253 4.89 4.25 -18.99
CA VAL A 253 4.99 3.23 -20.05
C VAL A 253 6.43 2.77 -20.23
N HIS A 254 7.39 3.70 -20.29
CA HIS A 254 8.82 3.37 -20.43
C HIS A 254 9.30 2.41 -19.33
N TYR A 255 9.09 2.74 -18.06
CA TYR A 255 9.56 1.90 -16.96
C TYR A 255 8.77 0.59 -16.82
N ALA A 256 7.48 0.60 -17.17
CA ALA A 256 6.72 -0.65 -17.26
C ALA A 256 7.24 -1.57 -18.38
N ASP A 257 7.68 -1.02 -19.52
CA ASP A 257 8.30 -1.78 -20.60
C ASP A 257 9.65 -2.37 -20.15
N GLU A 258 10.46 -1.62 -19.40
CA GLU A 258 11.72 -2.11 -18.81
C GLU A 258 11.49 -3.26 -17.84
N ALA A 259 10.41 -3.20 -17.01
CA ALA A 259 10.09 -4.26 -16.05
C ALA A 259 9.50 -5.51 -16.71
N LEU A 260 8.63 -5.34 -17.72
CA LEU A 260 7.90 -6.43 -18.36
C LEU A 260 8.61 -7.04 -19.57
N GLY A 261 9.59 -6.34 -20.11
CA GLY A 261 10.32 -6.76 -21.31
C GLY A 261 9.45 -6.81 -22.56
N THR A 262 9.97 -7.43 -23.61
CA THR A 262 9.31 -7.50 -24.94
C THR A 262 8.14 -8.49 -24.99
N ASN A 263 8.01 -9.37 -24.03
CA ASN A 263 6.94 -10.38 -23.95
C ASN A 263 6.27 -10.35 -22.56
N PRO A 264 5.35 -9.41 -22.30
CA PRO A 264 4.68 -9.29 -21.02
C PRO A 264 3.99 -10.58 -20.54
N SER A 265 3.40 -11.35 -21.46
CA SER A 265 2.72 -12.61 -21.12
C SER A 265 3.65 -13.66 -20.49
N ALA A 266 4.95 -13.61 -20.79
CA ALA A 266 5.93 -14.53 -20.19
C ALA A 266 6.24 -14.15 -18.74
N MET A 267 6.03 -12.90 -18.37
CA MET A 267 6.28 -12.38 -17.02
C MET A 267 5.09 -12.65 -16.08
N LEU A 268 3.88 -12.84 -16.61
CA LEU A 268 2.68 -13.04 -15.78
C LEU A 268 2.69 -14.41 -15.08
N ARG A 269 1.98 -14.47 -13.96
CA ARG A 269 1.82 -15.67 -13.13
C ARG A 269 1.22 -16.82 -13.92
N LYS A 270 1.84 -17.97 -13.85
CA LYS A 270 1.43 -19.19 -14.57
C LYS A 270 0.40 -19.99 -13.77
N TRP A 271 -0.81 -19.45 -13.63
CA TRP A 271 -1.90 -20.10 -12.90
C TRP A 271 -2.25 -21.53 -13.39
N SER A 272 -1.98 -21.85 -14.66
CA SER A 272 -2.22 -23.18 -15.24
C SER A 272 -1.31 -24.27 -14.70
N SER A 273 -0.12 -23.91 -14.23
CA SER A 273 0.86 -24.86 -13.67
C SER A 273 0.89 -24.87 -12.15
N MET A 274 0.16 -23.98 -11.49
CA MET A 274 0.11 -23.87 -10.03
C MET A 274 -0.50 -25.14 -9.40
N ASN A 275 0.15 -25.67 -8.39
CA ASN A 275 -0.35 -26.82 -7.64
C ASN A 275 -1.41 -26.38 -6.62
N LYS A 276 -2.67 -26.63 -6.94
CA LYS A 276 -3.85 -26.21 -6.14
C LYS A 276 -4.44 -27.37 -5.31
N ASN A 277 -3.67 -28.41 -5.03
CA ASN A 277 -4.16 -29.56 -4.27
C ASN A 277 -4.33 -29.24 -2.78
N THR A 278 -3.50 -28.35 -2.25
CA THR A 278 -3.56 -27.88 -0.86
C THR A 278 -3.23 -26.39 -0.81
N ILE A 279 -3.64 -25.70 0.28
CA ILE A 279 -3.25 -24.30 0.52
C ILE A 279 -1.72 -24.17 0.52
N ASN A 280 -1.01 -25.05 1.23
CA ASN A 280 0.45 -25.00 1.29
C ASN A 280 1.10 -25.15 -0.07
N SER A 281 0.56 -25.99 -0.96
CA SER A 281 1.07 -26.10 -2.32
C SER A 281 0.84 -24.83 -3.13
N CYS A 282 -0.36 -24.21 -2.99
CA CYS A 282 -0.64 -22.92 -3.61
C CYS A 282 0.32 -21.83 -3.12
N LEU A 283 0.58 -21.80 -1.81
CA LEU A 283 1.47 -20.81 -1.20
C LEU A 283 2.90 -20.94 -1.67
N LEU A 284 3.43 -22.16 -1.76
CA LEU A 284 4.78 -22.42 -2.25
C LEU A 284 4.94 -21.92 -3.68
N ASP A 285 4.00 -22.25 -4.56
CA ASP A 285 4.07 -21.82 -5.97
C ASP A 285 3.81 -20.32 -6.13
N TYR A 286 2.95 -19.73 -5.29
CA TYR A 286 2.63 -18.30 -5.35
C TYR A 286 3.80 -17.43 -4.88
N ASN A 287 4.47 -17.86 -3.82
CA ASN A 287 5.59 -17.15 -3.19
C ASN A 287 6.96 -17.61 -3.71
N ASP A 288 7.02 -18.32 -4.83
CA ASP A 288 8.28 -18.72 -5.47
C ASP A 288 9.06 -17.47 -5.87
N GLU A 289 10.20 -17.25 -5.22
CA GLU A 289 11.10 -16.13 -5.46
C GLU A 289 11.77 -16.17 -6.83
N THR A 290 11.70 -17.31 -7.51
CA THR A 290 12.22 -17.46 -8.88
C THR A 290 11.14 -17.23 -9.95
N ALA A 291 9.88 -17.10 -9.54
CA ALA A 291 8.78 -16.84 -10.48
C ALA A 291 8.92 -15.44 -11.09
N PRO A 292 8.91 -15.30 -12.42
CA PRO A 292 9.14 -14.02 -13.09
C PRO A 292 8.09 -12.95 -12.80
N CYS A 293 6.93 -13.33 -12.26
CA CYS A 293 5.87 -12.40 -11.88
C CYS A 293 6.10 -11.75 -10.52
N ASN A 294 6.89 -12.35 -9.65
CA ASN A 294 7.17 -11.87 -8.30
C ASN A 294 8.38 -10.93 -8.34
N PHE A 295 8.15 -9.65 -8.66
CA PHE A 295 9.25 -8.69 -8.71
C PHE A 295 9.82 -8.38 -7.33
N MET A 296 8.95 -8.35 -6.30
CA MET A 296 9.39 -8.21 -4.91
C MET A 296 8.47 -8.99 -3.98
N ILE A 297 9.06 -9.68 -3.01
CA ILE A 297 8.39 -10.40 -1.93
C ILE A 297 8.94 -9.89 -0.61
N GLN A 298 8.06 -9.53 0.31
CA GLN A 298 8.42 -9.06 1.65
C GLN A 298 7.64 -9.80 2.72
N SER A 299 8.28 -10.01 3.87
CA SER A 299 7.61 -10.48 5.08
C SER A 299 7.05 -9.30 5.84
N THR A 300 5.82 -9.37 6.31
CA THR A 300 5.15 -8.31 7.06
C THR A 300 4.44 -8.87 8.29
N TYR A 301 4.55 -8.18 9.42
CA TYR A 301 3.78 -8.48 10.62
C TYR A 301 2.34 -8.00 10.44
N SER A 302 1.41 -8.94 10.29
CA SER A 302 -0.01 -8.64 10.08
C SER A 302 -0.89 -9.74 10.66
N VAL A 303 -2.04 -9.35 11.19
CA VAL A 303 -3.10 -10.24 11.66
C VAL A 303 -4.32 -10.26 10.71
N GLN A 304 -4.13 -9.82 9.48
CA GLN A 304 -5.20 -9.69 8.47
C GLN A 304 -5.95 -11.02 8.24
N ASP A 305 -5.26 -12.16 8.23
CA ASP A 305 -5.88 -13.48 8.11
C ASP A 305 -6.92 -13.72 9.21
N ARG A 306 -6.54 -13.51 10.47
CA ARG A 306 -7.44 -13.67 11.62
C ARG A 306 -8.58 -12.67 11.62
N MET A 307 -8.31 -11.43 11.21
CA MET A 307 -9.33 -10.39 11.08
C MET A 307 -10.38 -10.80 10.05
N LEU A 308 -9.98 -11.30 8.90
CA LEU A 308 -10.89 -11.80 7.86
C LEU A 308 -11.66 -13.04 8.33
N SER A 309 -11.01 -13.95 9.05
CA SER A 309 -11.65 -15.14 9.62
C SER A 309 -12.74 -14.81 10.64
N ALA A 310 -12.67 -13.63 11.29
CA ALA A 310 -13.73 -13.14 12.17
C ALA A 310 -14.99 -12.68 11.41
N CYS A 311 -14.91 -12.49 10.11
CA CYS A 311 -15.99 -12.11 9.18
C CYS A 311 -16.72 -10.80 9.52
N ARG A 312 -16.24 -9.97 10.45
CA ARG A 312 -16.89 -8.69 10.73
C ARG A 312 -16.67 -7.71 9.58
N TYR A 313 -15.41 -7.43 9.25
CA TYR A 313 -15.04 -6.64 8.09
C TYR A 313 -14.52 -7.56 7.00
N ALA A 314 -15.23 -7.65 5.91
CA ALA A 314 -14.89 -8.61 4.86
C ALA A 314 -15.41 -8.18 3.48
N ILE A 315 -14.88 -8.80 2.44
CA ILE A 315 -15.50 -8.80 1.11
C ILE A 315 -16.73 -9.69 1.20
N ASN A 316 -17.92 -9.11 1.03
CA ASN A 316 -19.19 -9.80 1.29
C ASN A 316 -20.11 -9.83 0.06
N SER A 317 -21.00 -10.83 0.05
CA SER A 317 -22.03 -11.05 -0.96
C SER A 317 -23.24 -10.09 -0.91
N GLY A 318 -23.12 -9.00 -0.15
CA GLY A 318 -24.15 -8.00 0.05
C GLY A 318 -25.02 -8.29 1.28
N THR A 319 -25.26 -7.24 2.05
CA THR A 319 -26.12 -7.28 3.24
C THR A 319 -27.31 -6.38 3.01
N THR A 320 -28.52 -6.85 3.30
CA THR A 320 -29.72 -6.04 3.27
C THR A 320 -30.04 -5.53 4.67
N PHE A 321 -30.15 -4.21 4.80
CA PHE A 321 -30.58 -3.55 6.02
C PHE A 321 -31.96 -2.95 5.81
N THR A 322 -32.76 -2.90 6.88
CA THR A 322 -34.03 -2.21 6.86
C THR A 322 -33.97 -1.00 7.79
N LYS A 323 -34.23 0.20 7.24
CA LYS A 323 -34.32 1.44 8.00
C LYS A 323 -35.64 2.13 7.64
N ASP A 324 -36.43 2.51 8.66
CA ASP A 324 -37.71 3.20 8.48
C ASP A 324 -38.66 2.50 7.49
N GLY A 325 -38.66 1.16 7.49
CA GLY A 325 -39.45 0.33 6.56
C GLY A 325 -38.88 0.25 5.14
N THR A 326 -37.74 0.88 4.87
CA THR A 326 -37.04 0.83 3.59
C THR A 326 -35.87 -0.15 3.66
N SER A 327 -35.81 -1.08 2.72
CA SER A 327 -34.69 -2.00 2.60
C SER A 327 -33.56 -1.37 1.77
N TYR A 328 -32.37 -1.36 2.32
CA TYR A 328 -31.13 -0.94 1.67
C TYR A 328 -30.27 -2.16 1.44
N THR A 329 -29.83 -2.37 0.21
CA THR A 329 -28.86 -3.42 -0.10
C THR A 329 -27.51 -2.79 -0.30
N VAL A 330 -26.55 -3.16 0.54
CA VAL A 330 -25.14 -2.81 0.34
C VAL A 330 -24.68 -3.54 -0.92
N PRO A 331 -24.05 -2.86 -1.89
CA PRO A 331 -23.50 -3.53 -3.06
C PRO A 331 -22.57 -4.66 -2.65
N SER A 332 -22.73 -5.81 -3.28
CA SER A 332 -21.89 -6.95 -3.02
C SER A 332 -20.47 -6.69 -3.55
N THR A 333 -19.52 -6.46 -2.65
CA THR A 333 -18.11 -6.39 -3.03
C THR A 333 -17.60 -7.75 -3.52
N TYR A 334 -18.19 -8.84 -3.04
CA TYR A 334 -17.98 -10.18 -3.53
C TYR A 334 -18.35 -10.35 -5.01
N ASP A 335 -19.48 -9.78 -5.46
CA ASP A 335 -19.86 -9.83 -6.86
C ASP A 335 -18.97 -8.93 -7.73
N ILE A 336 -18.48 -7.82 -7.20
CA ILE A 336 -17.56 -6.94 -7.92
C ILE A 336 -16.20 -7.61 -8.13
N ILE A 337 -15.63 -8.17 -7.07
CA ILE A 337 -14.22 -8.60 -7.06
C ILE A 337 -14.07 -10.06 -7.50
N TYR A 338 -15.04 -10.91 -7.17
CA TYR A 338 -14.86 -12.35 -7.30
C TYR A 338 -15.89 -13.03 -8.20
N ARG A 339 -17.22 -12.89 -7.93
CA ARG A 339 -18.27 -13.72 -8.53
C ARG A 339 -18.89 -13.14 -9.78
N GLY A 340 -18.95 -11.83 -9.92
CA GLY A 340 -19.82 -11.18 -10.91
C GLY A 340 -19.30 -11.17 -12.34
N GLY A 341 -18.14 -11.77 -12.59
CA GLY A 341 -17.53 -11.84 -13.91
C GLY A 341 -17.03 -10.49 -14.44
N GLY A 342 -16.31 -10.56 -15.53
CA GLY A 342 -15.76 -9.40 -16.24
C GLY A 342 -16.35 -9.22 -17.64
N PRO A 343 -15.69 -8.45 -18.50
CA PRO A 343 -16.18 -8.18 -19.85
C PRO A 343 -16.14 -9.40 -20.75
N ASN A 344 -15.18 -10.31 -20.57
CA ASN A 344 -14.96 -11.49 -21.43
C ASN A 344 -15.00 -12.82 -20.65
N TRP A 345 -15.43 -12.81 -19.39
CA TRP A 345 -15.69 -14.03 -18.60
C TRP A 345 -16.97 -13.88 -17.79
N SER A 346 -17.57 -15.00 -17.38
CA SER A 346 -18.76 -15.06 -16.53
C SER A 346 -18.44 -15.76 -15.21
N GLY A 347 -19.00 -15.27 -14.11
CA GLY A 347 -18.77 -15.84 -12.79
C GLY A 347 -17.35 -15.59 -12.28
N GLN A 348 -16.88 -16.44 -11.38
CA GLN A 348 -15.53 -16.34 -10.83
C GLN A 348 -14.44 -16.62 -11.88
N LEU A 349 -13.26 -16.08 -11.64
CA LEU A 349 -12.06 -16.41 -12.41
C LEU A 349 -11.58 -17.82 -12.03
N SER A 350 -11.45 -18.72 -13.01
CA SER A 350 -11.03 -20.10 -12.77
C SER A 350 -9.59 -20.24 -12.25
N CYS A 351 -8.76 -19.20 -12.41
CA CYS A 351 -7.43 -19.17 -11.82
C CYS A 351 -7.47 -19.26 -10.28
N TYR A 352 -8.55 -18.80 -9.65
CA TYR A 352 -8.75 -18.85 -8.21
C TYR A 352 -9.46 -20.11 -7.70
N ASP A 353 -9.84 -21.04 -8.56
CA ASP A 353 -10.46 -22.29 -8.14
C ASP A 353 -9.52 -23.03 -7.16
N ASN A 354 -10.09 -23.45 -6.02
CA ASN A 354 -9.40 -24.07 -4.88
C ASN A 354 -8.39 -23.17 -4.14
N CYS A 355 -8.31 -21.88 -4.46
CA CYS A 355 -7.42 -20.92 -3.80
C CYS A 355 -8.18 -19.87 -3.00
N ILE A 356 -9.48 -19.75 -3.21
CA ILE A 356 -10.38 -18.88 -2.47
C ILE A 356 -11.31 -19.71 -1.60
N TYR A 357 -11.50 -19.27 -0.37
CA TYR A 357 -12.51 -19.80 0.52
C TYR A 357 -13.56 -18.75 0.79
N VAL A 358 -14.80 -19.18 0.83
CA VAL A 358 -15.94 -18.36 1.25
C VAL A 358 -16.42 -18.89 2.58
N TRP A 359 -16.30 -18.07 3.62
CA TRP A 359 -16.70 -18.41 4.98
C TRP A 359 -18.12 -17.91 5.24
N GLY A 360 -18.84 -18.60 6.09
CA GLY A 360 -20.03 -18.07 6.71
C GLY A 360 -21.24 -18.99 6.66
N ALA A 361 -22.23 -18.67 7.49
CA ALA A 361 -23.54 -19.28 7.51
C ALA A 361 -24.60 -18.19 7.36
N GLY A 362 -25.59 -18.42 6.48
CA GLY A 362 -26.68 -17.47 6.25
C GLY A 362 -26.28 -16.31 5.34
N GLN A 363 -26.51 -15.06 5.78
CA GLN A 363 -26.20 -13.84 5.01
C GLN A 363 -24.83 -13.21 5.31
N GLN A 364 -24.00 -13.89 6.11
CA GLN A 364 -22.72 -13.39 6.58
C GLN A 364 -21.58 -14.18 5.92
N TYR A 365 -21.16 -13.74 4.75
CA TYR A 365 -20.07 -14.37 4.01
C TYR A 365 -18.86 -13.45 4.01
N GLY A 366 -17.68 -14.02 4.24
CA GLY A 366 -16.40 -13.39 3.99
C GLY A 366 -15.66 -14.15 2.89
N VAL A 367 -14.94 -13.43 2.05
CA VAL A 367 -14.00 -14.01 1.09
C VAL A 367 -12.62 -14.00 1.71
N TRP A 368 -11.95 -15.13 1.63
CA TRP A 368 -10.56 -15.29 2.02
C TRP A 368 -9.75 -15.85 0.85
N LEU A 369 -8.61 -15.28 0.60
CA LEU A 369 -7.65 -15.75 -0.41
C LEU A 369 -6.39 -16.22 0.31
N PHE A 370 -5.79 -17.29 -0.17
CA PHE A 370 -4.58 -17.86 0.44
C PHE A 370 -3.39 -16.86 0.52
N THR A 371 -3.39 -15.79 -0.25
CA THR A 371 -2.36 -14.74 -0.22
C THR A 371 -2.25 -14.01 1.12
N VAL A 372 -3.32 -14.01 1.93
CA VAL A 372 -3.32 -13.44 3.28
C VAL A 372 -2.99 -14.48 4.36
N TYR A 373 -2.50 -15.66 3.99
CA TYR A 373 -2.19 -16.74 4.92
C TYR A 373 -1.13 -16.34 5.94
N GLU A 374 -1.45 -16.58 7.21
CA GLU A 374 -0.61 -16.25 8.35
C GLU A 374 0.38 -17.37 8.64
N TYR A 375 1.65 -17.02 8.73
CA TYR A 375 2.73 -17.87 9.22
C TYR A 375 3.08 -17.49 10.65
N PHE A 376 3.59 -18.43 11.44
CA PHE A 376 4.12 -18.15 12.76
C PHE A 376 5.63 -18.39 12.78
N GLU A 377 6.37 -17.33 13.03
CA GLU A 377 7.82 -17.36 13.18
C GLU A 377 8.19 -17.41 14.66
N TYR A 378 8.87 -18.48 15.06
CA TYR A 378 9.35 -18.63 16.43
C TYR A 378 10.64 -17.85 16.66
N THR A 379 10.64 -16.86 17.51
CA THR A 379 11.85 -16.20 18.05
C THR A 379 12.47 -17.02 19.17
N ASP A 380 11.65 -17.75 19.94
CA ASP A 380 12.08 -18.76 20.91
C ASP A 380 11.19 -20.01 20.78
N LYS A 381 11.72 -21.04 20.14
CA LYS A 381 11.01 -22.31 19.95
C LYS A 381 10.75 -23.06 21.25
N ILE A 382 11.62 -22.87 22.27
CA ILE A 382 11.50 -23.56 23.56
C ILE A 382 10.39 -22.92 24.40
N ALA A 383 10.36 -21.59 24.44
CA ALA A 383 9.32 -20.83 25.13
C ALA A 383 8.01 -20.74 24.34
N GLY A 384 7.99 -21.14 23.08
CA GLY A 384 6.83 -20.98 22.19
C GLY A 384 6.50 -19.53 21.86
N ILE A 385 7.49 -18.64 21.94
CA ILE A 385 7.35 -17.21 21.67
C ILE A 385 7.73 -16.92 20.22
N GLY A 386 6.93 -16.09 19.55
CA GLY A 386 7.18 -15.68 18.17
C GLY A 386 6.18 -14.64 17.70
N TYR A 387 6.23 -14.34 16.42
CA TYR A 387 5.37 -13.37 15.77
C TYR A 387 4.64 -14.01 14.60
N VAL A 388 3.43 -13.51 14.34
CA VAL A 388 2.70 -13.83 13.13
C VAL A 388 3.16 -12.90 12.01
N HIS A 389 3.33 -13.44 10.81
CA HIS A 389 3.68 -12.67 9.63
C HIS A 389 2.97 -13.23 8.40
N MET A 390 2.90 -12.39 7.37
CA MET A 390 2.39 -12.71 6.05
C MET A 390 3.46 -12.41 5.01
N LEU A 391 3.40 -13.06 3.86
CA LEU A 391 4.18 -12.66 2.69
C LEU A 391 3.35 -11.68 1.84
N TYR A 392 3.96 -10.58 1.49
CA TYR A 392 3.38 -9.48 0.75
C TYR A 392 4.18 -9.25 -0.54
N HIS A 393 3.51 -8.92 -1.63
CA HIS A 393 4.13 -8.69 -2.94
C HIS A 393 3.98 -7.22 -3.36
N PRO A 394 4.87 -6.31 -2.92
CA PRO A 394 4.76 -4.89 -3.23
C PRO A 394 4.73 -4.58 -4.72
N PHE A 395 5.41 -5.41 -5.52
CA PHE A 395 5.50 -5.27 -6.96
C PHE A 395 5.37 -6.61 -7.65
N THR A 396 4.44 -6.69 -8.62
CA THR A 396 4.19 -7.84 -9.48
C THR A 396 4.14 -7.43 -10.94
N ALA A 397 4.33 -8.38 -11.84
CA ALA A 397 4.20 -8.15 -13.27
C ALA A 397 2.75 -7.74 -13.65
N GLU A 398 1.76 -8.33 -12.99
CA GLU A 398 0.35 -8.08 -13.24
C GLU A 398 -0.03 -6.62 -12.89
N GLU A 399 0.37 -6.13 -11.72
CA GLU A 399 0.09 -4.76 -11.32
C GLU A 399 0.81 -3.76 -12.23
N THR A 400 2.08 -4.03 -12.58
CA THR A 400 2.86 -3.21 -13.49
C THR A 400 2.22 -3.15 -14.89
N LEU A 401 1.68 -4.26 -15.38
CA LEU A 401 0.95 -4.31 -16.64
C LEU A 401 -0.30 -3.43 -16.61
N LEU A 402 -1.04 -3.44 -15.50
CA LEU A 402 -2.23 -2.60 -15.33
C LEU A 402 -1.88 -1.12 -15.19
N CYS A 403 -0.73 -0.77 -14.58
CA CYS A 403 -0.20 0.59 -14.60
C CYS A 403 0.09 1.06 -16.03
N ARG A 404 0.71 0.20 -16.86
CA ARG A 404 0.98 0.50 -18.26
C ARG A 404 -0.29 0.67 -19.08
N ALA A 405 -1.29 -0.18 -18.87
CA ALA A 405 -2.58 -0.08 -19.55
C ALA A 405 -3.27 1.26 -19.27
N GLU A 406 -3.28 1.70 -18.00
CA GLU A 406 -3.83 2.99 -17.61
C GLU A 406 -3.07 4.15 -18.29
N ALA A 407 -1.74 4.12 -18.25
CA ALA A 407 -0.91 5.16 -18.85
C ALA A 407 -1.10 5.25 -20.39
N LYS A 408 -1.11 4.13 -21.11
CA LYS A 408 -1.38 4.07 -22.55
C LYS A 408 -2.73 4.70 -22.89
N LEU A 409 -3.77 4.45 -22.11
CA LEU A 409 -5.10 5.00 -22.31
C LEU A 409 -5.07 6.55 -22.21
N TYR A 410 -4.38 7.11 -21.23
CA TYR A 410 -4.23 8.56 -21.10
C TYR A 410 -3.39 9.17 -22.21
N MET A 411 -2.44 8.44 -22.77
CA MET A 411 -1.67 8.82 -23.94
C MET A 411 -2.46 8.72 -25.25
N GLY A 412 -3.70 8.17 -25.23
CA GLY A 412 -4.56 7.99 -26.39
C GLY A 412 -4.36 6.65 -27.13
N ASP A 413 -3.52 5.78 -26.60
CA ASP A 413 -3.31 4.42 -27.14
C ASP A 413 -4.32 3.45 -26.49
N ARG A 414 -5.60 3.59 -26.87
CA ARG A 414 -6.68 2.72 -26.38
C ARG A 414 -6.44 1.25 -26.74
N ASP A 415 -6.00 1.00 -27.96
CA ASP A 415 -5.81 -0.37 -28.46
C ASP A 415 -4.68 -1.07 -27.71
N GLY A 416 -3.58 -0.35 -27.42
CA GLY A 416 -2.51 -0.84 -26.59
C GLY A 416 -2.94 -1.08 -25.13
N ALA A 417 -3.82 -0.25 -24.58
CA ALA A 417 -4.41 -0.48 -23.26
C ALA A 417 -5.28 -1.74 -23.25
N ILE A 418 -6.15 -1.94 -24.24
CA ILE A 418 -7.00 -3.14 -24.37
C ILE A 418 -6.13 -4.39 -24.56
N GLN A 419 -5.02 -4.28 -25.29
CA GLN A 419 -4.07 -5.39 -25.44
C GLN A 419 -3.46 -5.80 -24.11
N ASP A 420 -3.01 -4.86 -23.30
CA ASP A 420 -2.46 -5.14 -21.96
C ASP A 420 -3.50 -5.79 -21.04
N LEU A 421 -4.74 -5.29 -21.04
CA LEU A 421 -5.87 -5.90 -20.34
C LEU A 421 -6.16 -7.32 -20.85
N GLY A 422 -6.00 -7.56 -22.15
CA GLY A 422 -6.11 -8.88 -22.76
C GLY A 422 -5.03 -9.86 -22.28
N PHE A 423 -3.79 -9.40 -22.15
CA PHE A 423 -2.71 -10.19 -21.53
C PHE A 423 -3.05 -10.56 -20.09
N TRP A 424 -3.57 -9.63 -19.30
CA TRP A 424 -3.99 -9.88 -17.93
C TRP A 424 -5.10 -10.96 -17.86
N THR A 425 -6.17 -10.84 -18.67
CA THR A 425 -7.26 -11.85 -18.67
C THR A 425 -6.78 -13.22 -19.12
N ASN A 426 -5.93 -13.29 -20.13
CA ASN A 426 -5.32 -14.54 -20.58
C ASN A 426 -4.45 -15.17 -19.48
N GLY A 427 -3.66 -14.36 -18.75
CA GLY A 427 -2.92 -14.79 -17.57
C GLY A 427 -3.82 -15.40 -16.50
N LYS A 428 -5.05 -14.88 -16.32
CA LYS A 428 -6.08 -15.41 -15.40
C LYS A 428 -6.89 -16.58 -15.96
N LEU A 429 -6.40 -17.23 -17.02
CA LEU A 429 -7.01 -18.39 -17.69
C LEU A 429 -8.33 -18.08 -18.41
N VAL A 430 -8.60 -16.84 -18.76
CA VAL A 430 -9.75 -16.48 -19.59
C VAL A 430 -9.38 -16.67 -21.05
N THR A 431 -10.16 -17.48 -21.77
CA THR A 431 -9.90 -17.83 -23.17
C THR A 431 -10.67 -16.97 -24.17
N ASN A 432 -11.74 -16.30 -23.73
CA ASN A 432 -12.48 -15.40 -24.61
C ASN A 432 -11.69 -14.11 -24.85
N GLU A 433 -11.74 -13.63 -26.09
CA GLU A 433 -11.07 -12.39 -26.47
C GLU A 433 -11.65 -11.19 -25.71
N LEU A 434 -10.76 -10.32 -25.21
CA LEU A 434 -11.11 -9.02 -24.69
C LEU A 434 -11.07 -7.99 -25.83
N ASN A 435 -12.17 -7.26 -26.02
CA ASN A 435 -12.26 -6.22 -27.04
C ASN A 435 -13.15 -5.05 -26.58
N LEU A 436 -13.10 -3.95 -27.30
CA LEU A 436 -13.86 -2.73 -26.97
C LEU A 436 -15.35 -3.00 -26.79
N THR A 437 -15.95 -3.84 -27.63
CA THR A 437 -17.39 -4.13 -27.60
C THR A 437 -17.81 -4.78 -26.27
N ASN A 438 -17.06 -5.76 -25.79
CA ASN A 438 -17.42 -6.41 -24.53
C ASN A 438 -17.06 -5.54 -23.31
N ILE A 439 -16.02 -4.68 -23.40
CA ILE A 439 -15.70 -3.68 -22.38
C ILE A 439 -16.83 -2.66 -22.25
N THR A 440 -17.22 -1.99 -23.34
CA THR A 440 -18.27 -0.94 -23.31
C THR A 440 -19.63 -1.48 -22.89
N ARG A 441 -19.94 -2.75 -23.21
CA ARG A 441 -21.15 -3.43 -22.73
C ARG A 441 -21.11 -3.67 -21.22
N LYS A 442 -19.98 -4.13 -20.66
CA LYS A 442 -19.83 -4.42 -19.22
C LYS A 442 -19.81 -3.15 -18.38
N TYR A 443 -19.10 -2.13 -18.84
CA TYR A 443 -18.90 -0.88 -18.11
C TYR A 443 -19.80 0.25 -18.63
N SER A 444 -21.00 -0.11 -19.09
CA SER A 444 -22.02 0.88 -19.45
C SER A 444 -22.50 1.62 -18.20
N ARG A 445 -22.45 2.96 -18.23
CA ARG A 445 -22.95 3.83 -17.16
C ARG A 445 -24.42 4.21 -17.33
N ALA A 446 -25.15 3.58 -18.26
CA ALA A 446 -26.56 3.87 -18.55
C ALA A 446 -27.53 3.47 -17.42
N SER A 447 -27.13 2.65 -16.46
CA SER A 447 -27.88 2.27 -15.26
C SER A 447 -26.89 1.98 -14.14
N ASN A 448 -27.28 2.15 -12.89
CA ASN A 448 -26.47 1.95 -11.66
C ASN A 448 -25.55 0.71 -11.73
N ASN A 449 -24.48 0.83 -12.48
CA ASN A 449 -23.56 -0.26 -12.73
C ASN A 449 -22.56 -0.33 -11.58
N ILE A 450 -22.63 -1.39 -10.77
CA ILE A 450 -21.78 -1.60 -9.61
C ILE A 450 -20.27 -1.68 -9.92
N TYR A 451 -19.91 -1.88 -11.19
CA TYR A 451 -18.52 -1.92 -11.64
C TYR A 451 -17.96 -0.54 -12.01
N CYS A 452 -18.82 0.49 -12.08
CA CYS A 452 -18.46 1.84 -12.47
C CYS A 452 -18.64 2.79 -11.29
N SER A 453 -17.56 3.18 -10.63
CA SER A 453 -17.61 4.19 -9.57
C SER A 453 -17.74 5.60 -10.16
N PRO A 454 -18.45 6.54 -9.49
CA PRO A 454 -18.34 7.96 -9.81
C PRO A 454 -16.90 8.43 -9.68
N LEU A 455 -16.39 9.11 -10.70
CA LEU A 455 -15.02 9.64 -10.74
C LEU A 455 -15.07 11.17 -10.84
N HIS A 456 -14.10 11.86 -10.22
CA HIS A 456 -13.95 13.31 -10.20
C HIS A 456 -12.60 13.77 -10.79
N PRO A 457 -12.25 13.37 -12.03
CA PRO A 457 -10.91 13.62 -12.57
C PRO A 457 -10.58 15.10 -12.71
N SER A 458 -11.55 15.96 -13.06
CA SER A 458 -11.32 17.42 -13.16
C SER A 458 -10.89 18.01 -11.82
N GLU A 459 -11.63 17.66 -10.75
CA GLU A 459 -11.41 18.12 -9.38
C GLU A 459 -10.10 17.58 -8.82
N MET A 460 -9.75 16.37 -9.22
CA MET A 460 -8.47 15.73 -8.89
C MET A 460 -7.32 16.20 -9.78
N GLY A 461 -7.52 17.22 -10.63
CA GLY A 461 -6.47 17.87 -11.41
C GLY A 461 -5.94 17.07 -12.60
N PHE A 462 -6.74 16.14 -13.16
CA PHE A 462 -6.37 15.49 -14.42
C PHE A 462 -6.48 16.48 -15.58
N GLU A 463 -5.44 16.54 -16.41
CA GLU A 463 -5.43 17.39 -17.61
C GLU A 463 -6.42 16.88 -18.67
N LYS A 464 -6.54 15.55 -18.79
CA LYS A 464 -7.44 14.89 -19.73
C LYS A 464 -8.53 14.15 -18.97
N VAL A 465 -9.78 14.50 -19.22
CA VAL A 465 -10.95 13.76 -18.73
C VAL A 465 -11.39 12.76 -19.79
N LEU A 466 -11.34 11.48 -19.44
CA LEU A 466 -11.76 10.40 -20.34
C LEU A 466 -13.29 10.32 -20.38
N THR A 467 -13.85 10.10 -21.56
CA THR A 467 -15.30 10.01 -21.81
C THR A 467 -15.62 8.87 -22.78
N GLY A 468 -16.90 8.48 -22.84
CA GLY A 468 -17.35 7.46 -23.78
C GLY A 468 -16.60 6.13 -23.64
N ASP A 469 -16.07 5.64 -24.75
CA ASP A 469 -15.35 4.37 -24.80
C ASP A 469 -14.08 4.37 -23.96
N ASP A 470 -13.34 5.49 -23.94
CA ASP A 470 -12.12 5.60 -23.13
C ASP A 470 -12.43 5.52 -21.63
N LEU A 471 -13.55 6.10 -21.19
CA LEU A 471 -14.00 5.98 -19.80
C LEU A 471 -14.38 4.52 -19.46
N ALA A 472 -15.04 3.81 -20.38
CA ALA A 472 -15.35 2.39 -20.18
C ALA A 472 -14.08 1.53 -20.07
N VAL A 473 -13.04 1.85 -20.85
CA VAL A 473 -11.74 1.17 -20.73
C VAL A 473 -11.06 1.51 -19.41
N LEU A 474 -11.16 2.76 -18.93
CA LEU A 474 -10.64 3.13 -17.60
C LEU A 474 -11.38 2.37 -16.48
N ASP A 475 -12.72 2.28 -16.53
CA ASP A 475 -13.49 1.48 -15.57
C ASP A 475 -13.03 0.02 -15.57
N CYS A 476 -12.71 -0.53 -16.76
CA CYS A 476 -12.13 -1.87 -16.89
C CYS A 476 -10.76 -1.98 -16.20
N VAL A 477 -9.85 -1.03 -16.42
CA VAL A 477 -8.53 -0.99 -15.74
C VAL A 477 -8.71 -0.95 -14.23
N LEU A 478 -9.54 -0.03 -13.72
CA LEU A 478 -9.77 0.12 -12.28
C LEU A 478 -10.40 -1.12 -11.65
N HIS A 479 -11.31 -1.79 -12.37
CA HIS A 479 -11.90 -3.05 -11.92
C HIS A 479 -10.85 -4.18 -11.88
N PHE A 480 -10.01 -4.30 -12.91
CA PHE A 480 -8.96 -5.32 -12.95
C PHE A 480 -7.90 -5.08 -11.85
N ARG A 481 -7.51 -3.82 -11.62
CA ARG A 481 -6.64 -3.46 -10.49
C ARG A 481 -7.26 -3.85 -9.14
N ARG A 482 -8.57 -3.57 -8.95
CA ARG A 482 -9.31 -3.93 -7.73
C ARG A 482 -9.30 -5.44 -7.47
N ILE A 483 -9.39 -6.26 -8.55
CA ILE A 483 -9.27 -7.72 -8.45
C ILE A 483 -7.82 -8.13 -8.15
N GLU A 484 -6.86 -7.59 -8.89
CA GLU A 484 -5.45 -7.97 -8.79
C GLU A 484 -4.87 -7.68 -7.40
N THR A 485 -5.18 -6.52 -6.85
CA THR A 485 -4.61 -6.04 -5.58
C THR A 485 -5.56 -6.24 -4.38
N MET A 486 -6.44 -7.23 -4.48
CA MET A 486 -7.37 -7.60 -3.40
C MET A 486 -6.60 -7.97 -2.14
N PHE A 487 -6.97 -7.38 -1.00
CA PHE A 487 -6.32 -7.49 0.32
C PHE A 487 -4.98 -6.75 0.48
N GLU A 488 -4.55 -5.98 -0.53
CA GLU A 488 -3.27 -5.26 -0.48
C GLU A 488 -3.42 -3.77 -0.14
N GLY A 489 -4.65 -3.29 0.03
CA GLY A 489 -4.95 -1.87 0.34
C GLY A 489 -4.78 -0.90 -0.82
N MET A 490 -4.39 -1.38 -2.01
CA MET A 490 -4.09 -0.55 -3.18
C MET A 490 -5.34 0.16 -3.75
N ARG A 491 -6.53 -0.41 -3.52
CA ARG A 491 -7.80 0.23 -3.91
C ARG A 491 -7.97 1.61 -3.29
N TRP A 492 -7.48 1.83 -2.05
CA TRP A 492 -7.52 3.13 -1.38
C TRP A 492 -6.78 4.22 -2.16
N PHE A 493 -5.66 3.88 -2.80
CA PHE A 493 -4.92 4.83 -3.62
C PHE A 493 -5.68 5.21 -4.90
N ASP A 494 -6.37 4.27 -5.54
CA ASP A 494 -7.23 4.57 -6.69
C ASP A 494 -8.44 5.44 -6.27
N ILE A 495 -9.04 5.16 -5.11
CA ILE A 495 -10.10 5.99 -4.51
C ILE A 495 -9.61 7.43 -4.36
N LYS A 496 -8.42 7.64 -3.82
CA LYS A 496 -7.84 8.97 -3.63
C LYS A 496 -7.49 9.64 -4.96
N ARG A 497 -6.82 8.93 -5.87
CA ARG A 497 -6.37 9.48 -7.16
C ARG A 497 -7.51 9.97 -8.04
N TYR A 498 -8.61 9.23 -8.07
CA TYR A 498 -9.78 9.51 -8.91
C TYR A 498 -10.92 10.22 -8.19
N GLY A 499 -10.79 10.53 -6.92
CA GLY A 499 -11.87 11.14 -6.14
C GLY A 499 -13.09 10.22 -6.03
N ILE A 500 -12.93 8.91 -6.02
CA ILE A 500 -14.03 7.95 -5.95
C ILE A 500 -14.77 8.15 -4.63
N GLU A 501 -16.09 8.32 -4.67
CA GLU A 501 -16.92 8.41 -3.49
C GLU A 501 -17.11 7.03 -2.86
N VAL A 502 -17.04 6.98 -1.52
CA VAL A 502 -17.18 5.75 -0.75
C VAL A 502 -18.37 5.86 0.18
N VAL A 503 -19.17 4.81 0.27
CA VAL A 503 -20.32 4.74 1.18
C VAL A 503 -20.13 3.55 2.11
N HIS A 504 -20.10 3.81 3.42
CA HIS A 504 -20.06 2.77 4.44
C HIS A 504 -21.39 2.64 5.17
N TYR A 505 -21.74 1.41 5.47
CA TYR A 505 -22.94 1.05 6.19
C TYR A 505 -22.53 0.31 7.45
N TYR A 506 -23.04 0.74 8.62
CA TYR A 506 -22.77 0.09 9.89
C TYR A 506 -23.93 0.27 10.86
N ARG A 507 -24.05 -0.61 11.85
CA ARG A 507 -25.06 -0.48 12.91
C ARG A 507 -24.57 0.46 13.99
N GLY A 508 -25.52 1.24 14.56
CA GLY A 508 -25.30 2.05 15.72
C GLY A 508 -25.26 1.23 17.01
N ALA A 509 -25.22 1.91 18.14
CA ALA A 509 -25.27 1.29 19.48
C ALA A 509 -26.56 0.49 19.71
N ASN A 510 -27.65 0.85 19.04
CA ASN A 510 -28.89 0.10 19.01
C ASN A 510 -28.92 -0.75 17.75
N GLU A 511 -29.15 -2.05 17.85
CA GLU A 511 -29.13 -3.00 16.73
C GLU A 511 -30.07 -2.61 15.56
N ASP A 512 -31.11 -1.83 15.84
CA ASP A 512 -32.07 -1.37 14.84
C ASP A 512 -31.65 -0.07 14.13
N GLU A 513 -30.57 0.58 14.58
CA GLU A 513 -30.11 1.83 14.00
C GLU A 513 -29.02 1.60 12.96
N ILE A 514 -29.31 1.90 11.69
CA ILE A 514 -28.36 1.80 10.60
C ILE A 514 -27.83 3.19 10.28
N HIS A 515 -26.51 3.32 10.34
CA HIS A 515 -25.80 4.49 9.87
C HIS A 515 -25.35 4.27 8.44
N ILE A 516 -25.52 5.31 7.63
CA ILE A 516 -24.99 5.39 6.27
C ILE A 516 -24.09 6.62 6.26
N ASP A 517 -22.80 6.41 6.10
CA ASP A 517 -21.83 7.48 6.01
C ASP A 517 -21.21 7.50 4.62
N THR A 518 -21.13 8.68 4.02
CA THR A 518 -20.60 8.91 2.69
C THR A 518 -19.36 9.78 2.77
N MET A 519 -18.32 9.38 2.08
CA MET A 519 -17.07 10.13 1.94
C MET A 519 -16.97 10.65 0.50
N PRO A 520 -17.41 11.88 0.22
CA PRO A 520 -17.31 12.48 -1.11
C PRO A 520 -15.86 12.79 -1.49
N TRP A 521 -15.65 13.15 -2.75
CA TRP A 521 -14.32 13.37 -3.32
C TRP A 521 -13.47 14.44 -2.60
N ASN A 522 -14.10 15.42 -1.98
CA ASN A 522 -13.47 16.53 -1.25
C ASN A 522 -13.49 16.39 0.27
N ASP A 523 -13.80 15.22 0.78
CA ASP A 523 -13.85 14.98 2.23
C ASP A 523 -12.44 14.94 2.84
N PRO A 524 -12.16 15.72 3.91
CA PRO A 524 -10.84 15.70 4.56
C PRO A 524 -10.50 14.34 5.19
N ARG A 525 -11.48 13.46 5.42
CA ARG A 525 -11.25 12.09 5.94
C ARG A 525 -10.56 11.17 4.92
N ARG A 526 -10.43 11.61 3.67
CA ARG A 526 -9.64 10.92 2.62
C ARG A 526 -8.13 10.91 2.93
N VAL A 527 -7.70 11.78 3.81
CA VAL A 527 -6.34 11.79 4.36
C VAL A 527 -6.36 11.12 5.73
N LEU A 528 -5.66 10.01 5.87
CA LEU A 528 -5.52 9.36 7.18
C LEU A 528 -4.84 10.32 8.16
N GLN A 529 -5.39 10.40 9.38
CA GLN A 529 -4.74 11.18 10.45
C GLN A 529 -3.39 10.57 10.79
N LEU A 530 -2.44 11.42 11.10
CA LEU A 530 -1.13 11.01 11.59
C LEU A 530 -1.27 10.29 12.94
N PRO A 531 -0.38 9.34 13.26
CA PRO A 531 -0.35 8.73 14.57
C PRO A 531 -0.27 9.78 15.68
N LYS A 532 -1.01 9.55 16.76
CA LYS A 532 -1.13 10.53 17.86
C LYS A 532 0.22 10.98 18.42
N ASN A 533 1.16 10.04 18.59
CA ASN A 533 2.50 10.35 19.10
C ASN A 533 3.32 11.26 18.16
N VAL A 534 3.09 11.22 16.86
CA VAL A 534 3.71 12.13 15.87
C VAL A 534 3.17 13.54 16.04
N ILE A 535 1.85 13.66 16.25
CA ILE A 535 1.20 14.95 16.54
C ILE A 535 1.67 15.49 17.90
N ASP A 536 1.73 14.64 18.93
CA ASP A 536 2.20 15.01 20.27
C ASP A 536 3.68 15.42 20.26
N ALA A 537 4.47 14.92 19.31
CA ALA A 537 5.87 15.33 19.09
C ALA A 537 6.01 16.67 18.33
N GLY A 538 4.92 17.32 17.96
CA GLY A 538 4.91 18.67 17.36
C GLY A 538 4.68 18.73 15.86
N TYR A 539 4.58 17.58 15.14
CA TYR A 539 4.24 17.63 13.73
C TYR A 539 2.76 18.01 13.53
N PRO A 540 2.43 18.96 12.66
CA PRO A 540 1.06 19.44 12.50
C PRO A 540 0.11 18.32 12.06
N ALA A 541 -1.02 18.17 12.72
CA ALA A 541 -2.07 17.21 12.35
C ALA A 541 -2.58 17.44 10.93
N ASN A 542 -3.04 16.38 10.25
CA ASN A 542 -3.61 16.48 8.90
C ASN A 542 -4.96 17.17 8.89
N ARG A 543 -5.73 16.99 9.95
CA ARG A 543 -7.03 17.64 10.18
C ARG A 543 -7.15 17.98 11.66
N GLY A 544 -8.08 18.85 12.02
CA GLY A 544 -8.37 19.11 13.44
C GLY A 544 -8.67 17.77 14.12
N THR A 545 -7.98 17.49 15.24
CA THR A 545 -8.24 16.27 16.00
C THR A 545 -9.67 16.32 16.49
N SER A 546 -10.50 15.37 16.08
CA SER A 546 -11.77 15.12 16.72
C SER A 546 -11.43 14.69 18.15
N GLY A 547 -11.60 15.60 19.10
CA GLY A 547 -11.39 15.26 20.51
C GLY A 547 -12.19 14.01 20.81
N ALA A 548 -11.57 13.03 21.48
CA ALA A 548 -12.26 11.85 21.95
C ALA A 548 -13.50 12.28 22.72
N VAL A 549 -14.69 12.16 22.12
CA VAL A 549 -15.96 12.34 22.84
C VAL A 549 -16.16 11.08 23.64
N VAL A 550 -15.51 11.03 24.79
CA VAL A 550 -15.87 10.09 25.85
C VAL A 550 -17.26 10.51 26.33
N GLY A 551 -18.27 9.80 25.86
CA GLY A 551 -19.61 9.80 26.43
C GLY A 551 -20.34 11.17 26.44
N GLY A 552 -20.74 11.66 25.27
CA GLY A 552 -21.63 12.79 25.17
C GLY A 552 -22.25 12.90 23.78
N SER A 553 -23.56 12.92 23.68
CA SER A 553 -24.33 12.92 22.44
C SER A 553 -23.81 13.94 21.42
N SER A 554 -23.20 13.44 20.34
CA SER A 554 -22.75 14.26 19.21
C SER A 554 -23.91 14.64 18.30
N SER A 555 -24.76 15.60 18.73
CA SER A 555 -25.78 16.20 17.86
C SER A 555 -25.27 17.39 17.04
N SER A 556 -24.00 17.80 17.19
CA SER A 556 -23.47 19.02 16.56
C SER A 556 -22.61 18.83 15.32
N VAL A 557 -22.07 17.62 15.07
CA VAL A 557 -21.31 17.34 13.83
C VAL A 557 -22.24 16.89 12.70
N VAL A 558 -23.38 16.29 13.03
CA VAL A 558 -24.38 15.85 12.05
C VAL A 558 -25.10 17.02 11.38
N HIS A 559 -25.15 18.19 12.02
CA HIS A 559 -25.90 19.36 11.49
C HIS A 559 -25.15 20.16 10.42
N ALA A 560 -23.85 19.99 10.26
CA ALA A 560 -23.09 20.67 9.21
C ALA A 560 -23.11 19.92 7.86
N LEU A 561 -23.40 18.61 7.88
CA LEU A 561 -23.44 17.77 6.67
C LEU A 561 -24.85 17.51 6.12
N SER A 562 -25.91 17.89 6.85
CA SER A 562 -27.32 17.66 6.45
C SER A 562 -27.86 18.63 5.39
N LYS A 563 -27.02 19.47 4.77
CA LYS A 563 -27.40 20.38 3.69
C LYS A 563 -26.71 20.14 2.36
N ALA A 564 -26.02 19.02 2.18
CA ALA A 564 -25.64 18.57 0.86
C ALA A 564 -26.75 17.64 0.36
N ASP A 565 -27.32 18.02 -0.78
CA ASP A 565 -28.46 17.45 -1.49
C ASP A 565 -28.76 15.98 -1.22
N GLU A 566 -30.05 15.69 -1.01
CA GLU A 566 -30.63 14.34 -0.98
C GLU A 566 -30.15 13.52 -2.16
N VAL A 567 -29.12 12.70 -1.94
CA VAL A 567 -28.77 11.64 -2.87
C VAL A 567 -29.91 10.64 -2.80
N THR A 568 -30.73 10.61 -3.85
CA THR A 568 -31.86 9.71 -3.99
C THR A 568 -31.39 8.26 -3.83
N PRO A 569 -31.89 7.50 -2.86
CA PRO A 569 -31.48 6.13 -2.66
C PRO A 569 -31.81 5.29 -3.91
N ILE A 570 -30.87 4.46 -4.33
CA ILE A 570 -31.07 3.52 -5.42
C ILE A 570 -32.15 2.52 -5.03
N ARG A 571 -33.34 2.66 -5.60
CA ARG A 571 -34.38 1.64 -5.52
C ARG A 571 -34.08 0.54 -6.51
N LEU A 572 -33.72 -0.63 -6.02
CA LEU A 572 -33.75 -1.85 -6.84
C LEU A 572 -35.21 -2.31 -6.92
N SER A 573 -35.83 -2.21 -8.12
CA SER A 573 -37.12 -2.85 -8.39
C SER A 573 -36.90 -4.36 -8.45
N ASN A 574 -37.63 -5.09 -7.62
CA ASN A 574 -37.79 -6.53 -7.77
C ASN A 574 -38.46 -6.82 -9.13
N ASN A 575 -37.77 -7.51 -9.99
CA ASN A 575 -38.33 -8.42 -11.01
C ASN A 575 -37.43 -9.65 -11.11
#